data_ba4d7b640129a0c1e0682ba0a5604c0c
#
_entry.id   ba4d7b640129a0c1e0682ba0a5604c0c
#
_cell.length_a   1.000
_cell.length_b   1.000
_cell.length_c   1.000
_cell.angle_alpha   90.00
_cell.angle_beta   90.00
_cell.angle_gamma   90.00
#
_symmetry.space_group_name_H-M   'P 1'
#
loop_
_entity.id
_entity.type
_entity.pdbx_description
1 polymer ?
#
loop_
_entity_poly.entity_id
_entity_poly.type
_entity_poly.pdbx_seq_one_letter_code
_entity_poly.pdbx_strand_id
1 'polypeptide(L)'
;MKTNIRLSVIASTLLLASVTTSPGQEARHEERLKWWDEARFGMFIHWGVYAVPAGVYQGREIEFIGEWIMNKAHIPVAEYRKFAGQFNPVKCDPDALVKLAKDAGMKYIIITSRHHDGFALYDSKVTDWDVGATPYGKDLPAPLVAACRREGIKIGFYYSHSQDWVHPGGRAATWKPWSGHWDEAQHGDYDEYIDKIALPQVRDILTNYGDIDVLWWDTPMEMTPERTAKFEAIIAEHPRIITNNRLTDKDKGDTEMPEQHIPETGYPDQRRFEVCMTMNDTWGFKSWDPPVHYRMTVHATKP
;
A
#
# COMPACT_ATOMS: atom_id res chain seq x y z
N MET A 1 -43.50 -2.69 59.50
CA MET A 1 -42.88 -1.71 58.63
C MET A 1 -42.41 -2.42 57.37
N LYS A 2 -43.08 -2.18 56.23
CA LYS A 2 -42.69 -2.75 54.92
C LYS A 2 -42.08 -1.59 54.12
N THR A 3 -40.77 -1.71 53.84
CA THR A 3 -40.02 -0.73 53.09
C THR A 3 -40.09 -1.08 51.60
N ASN A 4 -40.77 -0.24 50.81
CA ASN A 4 -40.84 -0.37 49.35
C ASN A 4 -39.61 0.29 48.73
N ILE A 5 -38.75 -0.49 48.12
CA ILE A 5 -37.63 0.00 47.29
C ILE A 5 -38.17 0.13 45.85
N ARG A 6 -38.24 1.36 45.37
CA ARG A 6 -38.51 1.65 43.95
C ARG A 6 -37.22 1.58 43.19
N LEU A 7 -37.09 0.58 42.30
CA LEU A 7 -36.03 0.57 41.29
C LEU A 7 -36.42 1.53 40.14
N SER A 8 -35.66 2.58 39.99
CA SER A 8 -35.74 3.44 38.79
C SER A 8 -34.84 2.85 37.71
N VAL A 9 -35.44 2.32 36.64
CA VAL A 9 -34.74 1.90 35.42
C VAL A 9 -34.47 3.14 34.59
N ILE A 10 -33.22 3.55 34.50
CA ILE A 10 -32.78 4.60 33.56
C ILE A 10 -32.53 3.90 32.23
N ALA A 11 -33.43 4.10 31.28
CA ALA A 11 -33.21 3.64 29.89
C ALA A 11 -32.29 4.65 29.20
N SER A 12 -31.00 4.25 29.03
CA SER A 12 -30.07 4.99 28.19
C SER A 12 -30.35 4.69 26.73
N THR A 13 -30.99 5.62 26.06
CA THR A 13 -31.19 5.58 24.60
C THR A 13 -29.85 5.95 23.93
N LEU A 14 -29.14 4.97 23.39
CA LEU A 14 -28.03 5.21 22.47
C LEU A 14 -28.62 5.79 21.17
N LEU A 15 -28.45 7.07 20.92
CA LEU A 15 -28.64 7.67 19.61
C LEU A 15 -27.48 7.18 18.71
N LEU A 16 -27.75 6.25 17.82
CA LEU A 16 -26.91 5.98 16.66
C LEU A 16 -27.04 7.21 15.74
N ALA A 17 -26.09 8.10 15.78
CA ALA A 17 -25.97 9.16 14.78
C ALA A 17 -25.55 8.52 13.46
N SER A 18 -26.49 8.33 12.56
CA SER A 18 -26.19 8.06 11.15
C SER A 18 -25.52 9.30 10.58
N VAL A 19 -24.25 9.21 10.23
CA VAL A 19 -23.51 10.25 9.51
C VAL A 19 -24.09 10.33 8.11
N THR A 20 -25.08 11.18 7.90
CA THR A 20 -25.57 11.50 6.56
C THR A 20 -24.61 12.50 5.93
N THR A 21 -23.88 12.09 4.90
CA THR A 21 -23.08 13.01 4.07
C THR A 21 -23.99 14.09 3.46
N SER A 22 -23.54 15.34 3.49
CA SER A 22 -24.32 16.41 2.85
C SER A 22 -24.27 16.29 1.31
N PRO A 23 -25.31 16.72 0.58
CA PRO A 23 -25.30 16.67 -0.90
C PRO A 23 -24.08 17.35 -1.53
N GLY A 24 -23.51 18.37 -0.88
CA GLY A 24 -22.29 19.03 -1.33
C GLY A 24 -21.02 18.22 -1.10
N GLN A 25 -20.99 17.35 -0.10
CA GLN A 25 -19.87 16.43 0.13
C GLN A 25 -19.90 15.29 -0.87
N GLU A 26 -21.07 14.75 -1.16
CA GLU A 26 -21.27 13.71 -2.15
C GLU A 26 -20.89 14.19 -3.56
N ALA A 27 -21.32 15.38 -3.96
CA ALA A 27 -20.94 15.97 -5.25
C ALA A 27 -19.42 16.18 -5.39
N ARG A 28 -18.73 16.60 -4.31
CA ARG A 28 -17.26 16.72 -4.32
C ARG A 28 -16.57 15.36 -4.36
N HIS A 29 -17.14 14.37 -3.71
CA HIS A 29 -16.63 12.99 -3.77
C HIS A 29 -16.71 12.42 -5.18
N GLU A 30 -17.86 12.56 -5.85
CA GLU A 30 -18.06 12.10 -7.23
C GLU A 30 -17.15 12.83 -8.22
N GLU A 31 -17.01 14.14 -8.13
CA GLU A 31 -16.10 14.91 -8.98
C GLU A 31 -14.64 14.48 -8.83
N ARG A 32 -14.22 14.14 -7.61
CA ARG A 32 -12.88 13.61 -7.32
C ARG A 32 -12.62 12.27 -8.01
N LEU A 33 -13.63 11.41 -8.10
CA LEU A 33 -13.53 10.06 -8.65
C LEU A 33 -13.73 9.99 -10.17
N LYS A 34 -14.19 11.06 -10.79
CA LYS A 34 -14.50 11.10 -12.22
C LYS A 34 -13.32 10.66 -13.10
N TRP A 35 -12.11 11.17 -12.82
CA TRP A 35 -10.93 10.77 -13.59
C TRP A 35 -10.62 9.27 -13.44
N TRP A 36 -10.89 8.69 -12.27
CA TRP A 36 -10.70 7.28 -11.99
C TRP A 36 -11.66 6.43 -12.84
N ASP A 37 -12.91 6.80 -12.90
CA ASP A 37 -13.92 6.13 -13.73
C ASP A 37 -13.57 6.17 -15.23
N GLU A 38 -12.92 7.24 -15.68
CA GLU A 38 -12.47 7.41 -17.05
C GLU A 38 -11.14 6.69 -17.34
N ALA A 39 -10.26 6.55 -16.36
CA ALA A 39 -8.90 6.04 -16.53
C ALA A 39 -8.84 4.57 -16.91
N ARG A 40 -9.52 3.70 -16.18
CA ARG A 40 -9.76 2.27 -16.42
C ARG A 40 -8.52 1.38 -16.61
N PHE A 41 -7.34 1.93 -16.85
CA PHE A 41 -6.12 1.17 -17.13
C PHE A 41 -4.90 1.90 -16.56
N GLY A 42 -4.13 1.21 -15.72
CA GLY A 42 -2.94 1.76 -15.09
C GLY A 42 -1.79 0.75 -15.02
N MET A 43 -0.63 1.25 -14.65
CA MET A 43 0.58 0.45 -14.39
C MET A 43 0.78 0.35 -12.88
N PHE A 44 1.04 -0.86 -12.38
CA PHE A 44 1.45 -1.08 -11.01
C PHE A 44 2.91 -1.54 -11.00
N ILE A 45 3.80 -0.80 -10.35
CA ILE A 45 5.23 -1.10 -10.25
C ILE A 45 5.51 -1.60 -8.84
N HIS A 46 5.82 -2.90 -8.70
CA HIS A 46 6.34 -3.48 -7.47
C HIS A 46 7.87 -3.47 -7.51
N TRP A 47 8.46 -2.61 -6.71
CA TRP A 47 9.91 -2.47 -6.64
C TRP A 47 10.37 -2.16 -5.22
N GLY A 48 11.47 -2.76 -4.81
CA GLY A 48 12.07 -2.62 -3.49
C GLY A 48 13.40 -3.37 -3.42
N VAL A 49 13.98 -3.41 -2.25
CA VAL A 49 15.25 -4.10 -2.02
C VAL A 49 15.16 -5.61 -2.30
N TYR A 50 13.96 -6.18 -2.24
CA TYR A 50 13.70 -7.58 -2.63
C TYR A 50 14.04 -7.92 -4.09
N ALA A 51 14.16 -6.92 -4.94
CA ALA A 51 14.62 -7.11 -6.32
C ALA A 51 16.13 -7.46 -6.40
N VAL A 52 16.90 -7.23 -5.34
CA VAL A 52 18.33 -7.58 -5.27
C VAL A 52 18.52 -9.11 -5.20
N PRO A 53 17.94 -9.84 -4.22
CA PRO A 53 18.00 -11.28 -4.20
C PRO A 53 17.21 -11.93 -5.34
N ALA A 54 16.25 -11.21 -5.93
CA ALA A 54 15.52 -11.63 -7.13
C ALA A 54 14.96 -13.07 -7.06
N GLY A 55 14.36 -13.43 -5.93
CA GLY A 55 13.79 -14.76 -5.69
C GLY A 55 14.79 -15.83 -5.31
N VAL A 56 16.08 -15.52 -5.11
CA VAL A 56 17.12 -16.50 -4.76
C VAL A 56 17.78 -16.13 -3.42
N TYR A 57 17.85 -17.05 -2.50
CA TYR A 57 18.56 -16.87 -1.23
C TYR A 57 19.45 -18.08 -0.91
N GLN A 58 20.72 -17.81 -0.57
CA GLN A 58 21.73 -18.84 -0.30
C GLN A 58 21.83 -19.91 -1.42
N GLY A 59 21.74 -19.47 -2.69
CA GLY A 59 21.83 -20.35 -3.84
C GLY A 59 20.59 -21.21 -4.10
N ARG A 60 19.48 -20.97 -3.39
CA ARG A 60 18.21 -21.68 -3.59
C ARG A 60 17.14 -20.72 -4.10
N GLU A 61 16.39 -21.17 -5.07
CA GLU A 61 15.16 -20.53 -5.52
C GLU A 61 14.12 -20.60 -4.41
N ILE A 62 13.55 -19.44 -4.07
CA ILE A 62 12.50 -19.32 -3.05
C ILE A 62 11.17 -19.25 -3.76
N GLU A 63 10.36 -20.26 -3.57
CA GLU A 63 9.01 -20.31 -4.12
C GLU A 63 8.13 -19.18 -3.55
N PHE A 64 7.01 -18.92 -4.23
CA PHE A 64 6.07 -17.84 -3.96
C PHE A 64 6.46 -16.53 -4.68
N ILE A 65 5.88 -15.40 -4.32
CA ILE A 65 6.09 -14.11 -4.97
C ILE A 65 7.39 -13.43 -4.50
N GLY A 66 8.07 -12.75 -5.40
CA GLY A 66 9.44 -12.27 -5.17
C GLY A 66 9.60 -11.27 -4.04
N GLU A 67 8.62 -10.39 -3.84
CA GLU A 67 8.62 -9.38 -2.79
C GLU A 67 8.42 -9.97 -1.39
N TRP A 68 7.99 -11.24 -1.28
CA TRP A 68 7.86 -11.97 -0.02
C TRP A 68 9.09 -12.80 0.34
N ILE A 69 10.19 -12.68 -0.39
CA ILE A 69 11.39 -13.52 -0.17
C ILE A 69 11.89 -13.47 1.27
N MET A 70 11.85 -12.31 1.93
CA MET A 70 12.28 -12.18 3.33
C MET A 70 11.44 -13.04 4.25
N ASN A 71 10.11 -13.00 4.12
CA ASN A 71 9.18 -13.80 4.89
C ASN A 71 9.29 -15.29 4.56
N LYS A 72 9.32 -15.65 3.28
CA LYS A 72 9.31 -17.05 2.83
C LYS A 72 10.57 -17.82 3.20
N ALA A 73 11.71 -17.17 3.14
CA ALA A 73 12.99 -17.76 3.52
C ALA A 73 13.36 -17.52 4.98
N HIS A 74 12.50 -16.82 5.76
CA HIS A 74 12.78 -16.38 7.11
C HIS A 74 14.17 -15.73 7.24
N ILE A 75 14.47 -14.81 6.31
CA ILE A 75 15.78 -14.14 6.31
C ILE A 75 15.86 -13.24 7.52
N PRO A 76 16.89 -13.42 8.40
CA PRO A 76 17.06 -12.57 9.55
C PRO A 76 17.19 -11.09 9.16
N VAL A 77 16.67 -10.18 9.96
CA VAL A 77 16.67 -8.73 9.71
C VAL A 77 18.07 -8.22 9.36
N ALA A 78 19.07 -8.60 10.16
CA ALA A 78 20.46 -8.19 9.94
C ALA A 78 21.04 -8.67 8.60
N GLU A 79 20.61 -9.86 8.13
CA GLU A 79 21.01 -10.38 6.83
C GLU A 79 20.28 -9.67 5.69
N TYR A 80 18.97 -9.48 5.82
CA TYR A 80 18.16 -8.84 4.80
C TYR A 80 18.60 -7.40 4.54
N ARG A 81 18.93 -6.65 5.59
CA ARG A 81 19.44 -5.27 5.47
C ARG A 81 20.72 -5.17 4.64
N LYS A 82 21.51 -6.23 4.50
CA LYS A 82 22.72 -6.22 3.65
C LYS A 82 22.40 -6.05 2.16
N PHE A 83 21.19 -6.39 1.71
CA PHE A 83 20.79 -6.18 0.32
C PHE A 83 20.72 -4.70 -0.06
N ALA A 84 20.47 -3.79 0.88
CA ALA A 84 20.51 -2.35 0.60
C ALA A 84 21.89 -1.91 0.06
N GLY A 85 22.98 -2.52 0.52
CA GLY A 85 24.34 -2.26 0.01
C GLY A 85 24.57 -2.66 -1.47
N GLN A 86 23.62 -3.38 -2.06
CA GLN A 86 23.65 -3.83 -3.46
C GLN A 86 22.56 -3.13 -4.30
N PHE A 87 21.66 -2.39 -3.67
CA PHE A 87 20.56 -1.72 -4.36
C PHE A 87 21.07 -0.46 -5.07
N ASN A 88 21.29 -0.58 -6.37
CA ASN A 88 21.86 0.50 -7.20
C ASN A 88 21.18 0.61 -8.57
N PRO A 89 19.95 1.09 -8.65
CA PRO A 89 19.14 1.13 -9.87
C PRO A 89 19.50 2.28 -10.83
N VAL A 90 20.77 2.47 -11.15
CA VAL A 90 21.27 3.55 -12.03
C VAL A 90 20.76 3.49 -13.47
N LYS A 91 20.16 2.37 -13.87
CA LYS A 91 19.56 2.20 -15.20
C LYS A 91 18.06 2.55 -15.22
N CYS A 92 17.48 2.92 -14.07
CA CYS A 92 16.09 3.35 -14.04
C CYS A 92 15.94 4.64 -14.85
N ASP A 93 15.05 4.59 -15.83
CA ASP A 93 14.68 5.75 -16.66
C ASP A 93 13.20 6.04 -16.46
N PRO A 94 12.84 6.99 -15.59
CA PRO A 94 11.45 7.33 -15.32
C PRO A 94 10.71 7.87 -16.55
N ASP A 95 11.37 8.59 -17.44
CA ASP A 95 10.75 9.11 -18.66
C ASP A 95 10.38 7.96 -19.61
N ALA A 96 11.27 6.99 -19.77
CA ALA A 96 10.99 5.79 -20.56
C ALA A 96 9.84 4.96 -19.97
N LEU A 97 9.75 4.82 -18.63
CA LEU A 97 8.66 4.12 -17.96
C LEU A 97 7.31 4.81 -18.19
N VAL A 98 7.27 6.13 -18.01
CA VAL A 98 6.04 6.90 -18.21
C VAL A 98 5.63 6.91 -19.69
N LYS A 99 6.61 7.01 -20.60
CA LYS A 99 6.34 6.90 -22.04
C LYS A 99 5.74 5.53 -22.37
N LEU A 100 6.30 4.45 -21.84
CA LEU A 100 5.78 3.09 -22.02
C LEU A 100 4.33 2.97 -21.55
N ALA A 101 4.01 3.49 -20.36
CA ALA A 101 2.66 3.50 -19.84
C ALA A 101 1.70 4.27 -20.75
N LYS A 102 2.12 5.45 -21.20
CA LYS A 102 1.33 6.30 -22.10
C LYS A 102 1.10 5.67 -23.46
N ASP A 103 2.13 5.08 -24.06
CA ASP A 103 2.04 4.39 -25.37
C ASP A 103 1.12 3.16 -25.29
N ALA A 104 1.07 2.49 -24.14
CA ALA A 104 0.15 1.39 -23.86
C ALA A 104 -1.29 1.86 -23.55
N GLY A 105 -1.55 3.16 -23.51
CA GLY A 105 -2.87 3.73 -23.24
C GLY A 105 -3.22 3.85 -21.74
N MET A 106 -2.27 3.58 -20.85
CA MET A 106 -2.45 3.69 -19.40
C MET A 106 -2.63 5.17 -19.00
N LYS A 107 -3.38 5.40 -17.93
CA LYS A 107 -3.76 6.73 -17.46
C LYS A 107 -3.15 7.08 -16.09
N TYR A 108 -2.65 6.10 -15.38
CA TYR A 108 -2.02 6.29 -14.08
C TYR A 108 -0.95 5.23 -13.83
N ILE A 109 -0.07 5.54 -12.89
CA ILE A 109 0.98 4.64 -12.39
C ILE A 109 0.88 4.60 -10.87
N ILE A 110 0.95 3.40 -10.28
CA ILE A 110 1.14 3.21 -8.84
C ILE A 110 2.49 2.54 -8.64
N ILE A 111 3.31 3.07 -7.72
CA ILE A 111 4.58 2.47 -7.34
C ILE A 111 4.58 2.13 -5.85
N THR A 112 5.18 0.99 -5.49
CA THR A 112 5.44 0.66 -4.09
C THR A 112 6.43 1.66 -3.50
N SER A 113 5.95 2.68 -2.78
CA SER A 113 6.83 3.59 -2.04
C SER A 113 7.52 2.85 -0.89
N ARG A 114 6.83 1.85 -0.31
CA ARG A 114 7.32 0.95 0.71
C ARG A 114 6.46 -0.32 0.77
N HIS A 115 7.09 -1.49 0.66
CA HIS A 115 6.42 -2.79 0.76
C HIS A 115 6.55 -3.38 2.19
N HIS A 116 6.13 -4.64 2.40
CA HIS A 116 6.12 -5.33 3.69
C HIS A 116 7.51 -5.52 4.32
N ASP A 117 8.57 -5.46 3.52
CA ASP A 117 9.95 -5.49 4.01
C ASP A 117 10.40 -4.16 4.65
N GLY A 118 9.51 -3.18 4.70
CA GLY A 118 9.75 -1.90 5.34
C GLY A 118 10.72 -0.96 4.63
N PHE A 119 11.29 -1.36 3.47
CA PHE A 119 12.27 -0.55 2.75
C PHE A 119 11.59 0.60 1.99
N ALA A 120 11.95 1.83 2.33
CA ALA A 120 11.43 3.01 1.64
C ALA A 120 12.23 3.32 0.37
N LEU A 121 11.56 3.45 -0.78
CA LEU A 121 12.18 3.87 -2.05
C LEU A 121 12.52 5.37 -2.10
N TYR A 122 12.25 6.10 -1.04
CA TYR A 122 12.49 7.53 -0.88
C TYR A 122 13.35 7.80 0.38
N ASP A 123 13.94 8.98 0.45
CA ASP A 123 14.74 9.44 1.61
C ASP A 123 13.80 9.71 2.81
N SER A 124 13.61 8.70 3.65
CA SER A 124 12.76 8.76 4.84
C SER A 124 13.42 9.54 5.96
N LYS A 125 12.65 10.35 6.71
CA LYS A 125 13.19 11.13 7.83
C LYS A 125 13.16 10.39 9.17
N VAL A 126 12.58 9.17 9.19
CA VAL A 126 12.36 8.43 10.45
C VAL A 126 13.06 7.07 10.49
N THR A 127 13.78 6.69 9.45
CA THR A 127 14.53 5.44 9.40
C THR A 127 15.72 5.58 8.45
N ASP A 128 16.75 4.76 8.66
CA ASP A 128 17.87 4.54 7.73
C ASP A 128 17.63 3.29 6.84
N TRP A 129 16.43 2.70 6.89
CA TRP A 129 16.04 1.58 6.07
C TRP A 129 15.34 2.10 4.80
N ASP A 130 16.11 2.80 3.98
CA ASP A 130 15.63 3.50 2.80
C ASP A 130 16.66 3.58 1.68
N VAL A 131 16.26 4.15 0.57
CA VAL A 131 17.12 4.34 -0.61
C VAL A 131 18.30 5.27 -0.35
N GLY A 132 18.21 6.19 0.60
CA GLY A 132 19.30 7.11 0.98
C GLY A 132 20.53 6.38 1.53
N ALA A 133 20.30 5.24 2.20
CA ALA A 133 21.37 4.40 2.76
C ALA A 133 21.97 3.40 1.72
N THR A 134 21.58 3.48 0.46
CA THR A 134 22.06 2.59 -0.61
C THR A 134 23.15 3.24 -1.46
N PRO A 135 23.91 2.46 -2.27
CA PRO A 135 24.83 3.04 -3.27
C PRO A 135 24.16 3.96 -4.29
N TYR A 136 22.88 3.81 -4.54
CA TYR A 136 22.10 4.71 -5.38
C TYR A 136 21.93 6.08 -4.72
N GLY A 137 21.58 6.12 -3.44
CA GLY A 137 21.53 7.31 -2.59
C GLY A 137 20.62 8.44 -3.09
N LYS A 138 19.62 8.15 -3.92
CA LYS A 138 18.72 9.14 -4.51
C LYS A 138 17.28 8.69 -4.40
N ASP A 139 16.38 9.65 -4.23
CA ASP A 139 14.96 9.43 -4.26
C ASP A 139 14.51 8.85 -5.62
N LEU A 140 13.87 7.70 -5.60
CA LEU A 140 13.36 7.03 -6.81
C LEU A 140 11.98 7.55 -7.24
N PRO A 141 11.02 7.73 -6.34
CA PRO A 141 9.72 8.31 -6.66
C PRO A 141 9.78 9.71 -7.26
N ALA A 142 10.63 10.60 -6.78
CA ALA A 142 10.63 12.00 -7.20
C ALA A 142 10.76 12.21 -8.73
N PRO A 143 11.74 11.61 -9.43
CA PRO A 143 11.83 11.74 -10.88
C PRO A 143 10.67 11.07 -11.62
N LEU A 144 10.10 9.99 -11.09
CA LEU A 144 8.92 9.34 -11.67
C LEU A 144 7.68 10.24 -11.56
N VAL A 145 7.44 10.84 -10.39
CA VAL A 145 6.36 11.81 -10.17
C VAL A 145 6.49 12.99 -11.15
N ALA A 146 7.72 13.52 -11.30
CA ALA A 146 7.98 14.62 -12.24
C ALA A 146 7.68 14.21 -13.70
N ALA A 147 8.07 13.00 -14.11
CA ALA A 147 7.79 12.48 -15.45
C ALA A 147 6.28 12.29 -15.67
N CYS A 148 5.56 11.70 -14.70
CA CYS A 148 4.11 11.53 -14.77
C CYS A 148 3.40 12.87 -14.98
N ARG A 149 3.78 13.90 -14.22
CA ARG A 149 3.18 15.24 -14.36
C ARG A 149 3.42 15.87 -15.73
N ARG A 150 4.65 15.76 -16.26
CA ARG A 150 4.95 16.25 -17.60
C ARG A 150 4.09 15.62 -18.68
N GLU A 151 3.81 14.34 -18.52
CA GLU A 151 3.07 13.54 -19.52
C GLU A 151 1.56 13.47 -19.27
N GLY A 152 1.06 14.08 -18.19
CA GLY A 152 -0.35 14.06 -17.81
C GLY A 152 -0.84 12.69 -17.34
N ILE A 153 0.07 11.84 -16.86
CA ILE A 153 -0.22 10.55 -16.23
C ILE A 153 -0.42 10.77 -14.72
N LYS A 154 -1.48 10.20 -14.16
CA LYS A 154 -1.76 10.23 -12.73
C LYS A 154 -0.78 9.36 -11.97
N ILE A 155 -0.46 9.72 -10.72
CA ILE A 155 0.53 9.00 -9.91
C ILE A 155 -0.03 8.63 -8.55
N GLY A 156 0.19 7.39 -8.13
CA GLY A 156 -0.16 6.87 -6.82
C GLY A 156 1.01 6.20 -6.13
N PHE A 157 0.91 6.15 -4.81
CA PHE A 157 1.82 5.40 -3.96
C PHE A 157 1.11 4.23 -3.29
N TYR A 158 1.67 3.04 -3.43
CA TYR A 158 1.37 1.92 -2.55
C TYR A 158 2.18 2.10 -1.26
N TYR A 159 1.55 1.82 -0.13
CA TYR A 159 2.19 1.86 1.17
C TYR A 159 1.67 0.72 2.07
N SER A 160 2.57 -0.15 2.50
CA SER A 160 2.30 -1.19 3.51
C SER A 160 2.32 -0.58 4.90
N HIS A 161 1.15 -0.23 5.44
CA HIS A 161 1.05 0.49 6.71
C HIS A 161 1.15 -0.41 7.95
N SER A 162 0.70 -1.66 7.83
CA SER A 162 0.65 -2.61 8.96
C SER A 162 1.79 -3.60 8.94
N GLN A 163 2.02 -4.26 7.80
CA GLN A 163 3.11 -5.20 7.66
C GLN A 163 4.44 -4.47 7.49
N ASP A 164 5.37 -4.84 8.36
CA ASP A 164 6.76 -4.42 8.31
C ASP A 164 7.63 -5.46 8.98
N TRP A 165 8.48 -6.09 8.20
CA TRP A 165 9.29 -7.21 8.68
C TRP A 165 10.68 -6.79 9.17
N VAL A 166 11.01 -5.50 9.14
CA VAL A 166 12.33 -4.98 9.55
C VAL A 166 12.24 -4.09 10.78
N HIS A 167 11.26 -3.17 10.84
CA HIS A 167 11.14 -2.29 11.99
C HIS A 167 10.48 -3.00 13.18
N PRO A 168 11.01 -2.81 14.40
CA PRO A 168 10.41 -3.36 15.59
C PRO A 168 8.96 -2.92 15.76
N GLY A 169 8.08 -3.86 16.07
CA GLY A 169 6.64 -3.61 16.26
C GLY A 169 5.79 -3.63 14.99
N GLY A 170 6.39 -3.58 13.80
CA GLY A 170 5.67 -3.84 12.56
C GLY A 170 5.04 -5.24 12.57
N ARG A 171 3.92 -5.41 11.87
CA ARG A 171 3.21 -6.70 11.86
C ARG A 171 3.74 -7.62 10.78
N ALA A 172 3.59 -8.92 11.02
CA ALA A 172 3.71 -9.95 10.00
C ALA A 172 2.35 -10.57 9.73
N ALA A 173 2.22 -11.29 8.63
CA ALA A 173 0.99 -12.00 8.29
C ALA A 173 0.52 -12.91 9.44
N THR A 174 -0.78 -12.98 9.67
CA THR A 174 -1.37 -13.82 10.72
C THR A 174 -1.91 -15.14 10.17
N TRP A 175 -2.10 -15.24 8.85
CA TRP A 175 -2.57 -16.47 8.21
C TRP A 175 -1.43 -17.45 7.91
N LYS A 176 -1.67 -18.72 8.18
CA LYS A 176 -0.71 -19.79 7.88
C LYS A 176 -0.58 -20.03 6.37
N PRO A 177 0.60 -20.45 5.87
CA PRO A 177 1.83 -20.77 6.62
C PRO A 177 2.77 -19.59 6.86
N TRP A 178 2.38 -18.35 6.63
CA TRP A 178 3.24 -17.15 6.62
C TRP A 178 3.14 -16.32 7.91
N SER A 179 2.59 -16.89 8.97
CA SER A 179 2.27 -16.17 10.19
C SER A 179 3.47 -16.01 11.13
N GLY A 180 3.55 -14.85 11.74
CA GLY A 180 4.40 -14.52 12.87
C GLY A 180 5.75 -13.93 12.48
N HIS A 181 6.42 -13.42 13.49
CA HIS A 181 7.80 -12.98 13.42
C HIS A 181 8.74 -14.19 13.51
N TRP A 182 9.88 -14.10 12.85
CA TRP A 182 10.93 -15.15 12.83
C TRP A 182 12.29 -14.65 13.34
N ASP A 183 12.38 -13.37 13.69
CA ASP A 183 13.59 -12.73 14.22
C ASP A 183 13.20 -11.87 15.42
N GLU A 184 14.03 -11.93 16.49
CA GLU A 184 13.83 -11.14 17.70
C GLU A 184 13.83 -9.63 17.41
N ALA A 185 14.59 -9.19 16.41
CA ALA A 185 14.64 -7.79 15.99
C ALA A 185 13.29 -7.23 15.47
N GLN A 186 12.34 -8.08 15.12
CA GLN A 186 11.00 -7.68 14.66
C GLN A 186 10.03 -7.36 15.81
N HIS A 187 10.38 -7.80 17.03
CA HIS A 187 9.51 -7.65 18.19
C HIS A 187 9.51 -6.20 18.68
N GLY A 188 8.34 -5.68 19.00
CA GLY A 188 8.17 -4.32 19.49
C GLY A 188 6.69 -3.96 19.70
N ASP A 189 6.47 -2.75 20.18
CA ASP A 189 5.12 -2.21 20.34
C ASP A 189 4.56 -1.71 19.01
N TYR A 190 3.36 -2.15 18.68
CA TYR A 190 2.75 -1.81 17.38
C TYR A 190 2.26 -0.36 17.32
N ASP A 191 1.74 0.18 18.41
CA ASP A 191 1.31 1.58 18.44
C ASP A 191 2.52 2.51 18.35
N GLU A 192 3.64 2.13 18.97
CA GLU A 192 4.89 2.86 18.83
C GLU A 192 5.43 2.82 17.39
N TYR A 193 5.36 1.66 16.70
CA TYR A 193 5.69 1.54 15.29
C TYR A 193 4.80 2.45 14.42
N ILE A 194 3.48 2.43 14.64
CA ILE A 194 2.55 3.29 13.91
C ILE A 194 2.94 4.77 14.10
N ASP A 195 3.13 5.20 15.34
CA ASP A 195 3.35 6.61 15.66
C ASP A 195 4.74 7.13 15.22
N LYS A 196 5.78 6.28 15.28
CA LYS A 196 7.15 6.69 14.97
C LYS A 196 7.62 6.41 13.55
N ILE A 197 7.02 5.43 12.88
CA ILE A 197 7.42 5.00 11.54
C ILE A 197 6.29 5.21 10.52
N ALA A 198 5.14 4.52 10.68
CA ALA A 198 4.15 4.46 9.63
C ALA A 198 3.48 5.82 9.36
N LEU A 199 2.98 6.51 10.36
CA LEU A 199 2.30 7.80 10.21
C LEU A 199 3.22 8.90 9.66
N PRO A 200 4.46 9.10 10.20
CA PRO A 200 5.37 10.06 9.63
C PRO A 200 5.72 9.75 8.16
N GLN A 201 5.93 8.49 7.81
CA GLN A 201 6.22 8.10 6.44
C GLN A 201 5.04 8.35 5.48
N VAL A 202 3.80 8.08 5.92
CA VAL A 202 2.61 8.43 5.13
C VAL A 202 2.51 9.93 4.93
N ARG A 203 2.80 10.71 5.97
CA ARG A 203 2.84 12.17 5.86
C ARG A 203 3.90 12.64 4.87
N ASP A 204 5.10 12.04 4.91
CA ASP A 204 6.20 12.35 3.96
C ASP A 204 5.78 12.12 2.51
N ILE A 205 5.21 10.95 2.18
CA ILE A 205 4.83 10.63 0.79
C ILE A 205 3.66 11.46 0.28
N LEU A 206 2.82 12.00 1.16
CA LEU A 206 1.69 12.86 0.78
C LEU A 206 2.05 14.35 0.72
N THR A 207 3.19 14.76 1.30
CA THR A 207 3.59 16.18 1.33
C THR A 207 4.80 16.48 0.43
N ASN A 208 5.78 15.58 0.35
CA ASN A 208 7.05 15.87 -0.31
C ASN A 208 6.97 15.82 -1.84
N TYR A 209 5.93 15.19 -2.40
CA TYR A 209 5.79 15.01 -3.84
C TYR A 209 4.68 15.87 -4.46
N GLY A 210 4.09 16.79 -3.69
CA GLY A 210 2.92 17.56 -4.11
C GLY A 210 1.68 16.66 -4.24
N ASP A 211 0.72 17.06 -5.07
CA ASP A 211 -0.52 16.29 -5.22
C ASP A 211 -0.26 14.88 -5.75
N ILE A 212 -0.60 13.90 -4.95
CA ILE A 212 -0.63 12.47 -5.28
C ILE A 212 -2.09 12.08 -5.50
N ASP A 213 -2.36 11.29 -6.54
CA ASP A 213 -3.73 10.98 -6.95
C ASP A 213 -4.30 9.76 -6.23
N VAL A 214 -3.46 8.77 -5.88
CA VAL A 214 -3.87 7.52 -5.22
C VAL A 214 -2.94 7.19 -4.06
N LEU A 215 -3.51 6.83 -2.92
CA LEU A 215 -2.81 6.17 -1.83
C LEU A 215 -3.38 4.74 -1.68
N TRP A 216 -2.56 3.78 -2.04
CA TRP A 216 -2.91 2.37 -2.10
C TRP A 216 -2.43 1.65 -0.84
N TRP A 217 -3.36 1.29 0.05
CA TRP A 217 -3.11 0.51 1.26
C TRP A 217 -3.02 -0.97 0.96
N ASP A 218 -2.29 -1.72 1.80
CA ASP A 218 -2.24 -3.17 1.66
C ASP A 218 -2.24 -3.90 3.00
N THR A 219 -2.88 -5.08 2.99
CA THR A 219 -2.94 -6.09 4.05
C THR A 219 -3.02 -5.51 5.47
N PRO A 220 -4.18 -5.00 5.88
CA PRO A 220 -4.39 -4.48 7.23
C PRO A 220 -4.20 -5.59 8.27
N MET A 221 -3.42 -5.32 9.31
CA MET A 221 -3.20 -6.23 10.42
C MET A 221 -3.49 -5.49 11.72
N GLU A 222 -4.41 -6.04 12.53
CA GLU A 222 -4.73 -5.50 13.86
C GLU A 222 -5.05 -3.99 13.87
N MET A 223 -5.67 -3.50 12.79
CA MET A 223 -6.10 -2.11 12.70
C MET A 223 -7.35 -1.88 13.52
N THR A 224 -7.19 -1.29 14.72
CA THR A 224 -8.31 -0.86 15.56
C THR A 224 -8.88 0.47 15.05
N PRO A 225 -10.11 0.86 15.46
CA PRO A 225 -10.66 2.18 15.12
C PRO A 225 -9.74 3.35 15.50
N GLU A 226 -9.05 3.25 16.65
CA GLU A 226 -8.14 4.28 17.14
C GLU A 226 -6.89 4.41 16.25
N ARG A 227 -6.32 3.28 15.81
CA ARG A 227 -5.19 3.24 14.87
C ARG A 227 -5.60 3.78 13.51
N THR A 228 -6.75 3.33 13.01
CA THR A 228 -7.31 3.77 11.72
C THR A 228 -7.53 5.27 11.69
N ALA A 229 -8.14 5.83 12.72
CA ALA A 229 -8.43 7.27 12.82
C ALA A 229 -7.17 8.15 12.68
N LYS A 230 -6.00 7.66 13.10
CA LYS A 230 -4.74 8.40 12.93
C LYS A 230 -4.36 8.56 11.45
N PHE A 231 -4.55 7.51 10.63
CA PHE A 231 -4.31 7.56 9.19
C PHE A 231 -5.38 8.37 8.46
N GLU A 232 -6.65 8.18 8.83
CA GLU A 232 -7.77 8.95 8.26
C GLU A 232 -7.60 10.46 8.48
N ALA A 233 -7.05 10.87 9.64
CA ALA A 233 -6.75 12.27 9.91
C ALA A 233 -5.73 12.85 8.91
N ILE A 234 -4.71 12.09 8.52
CA ILE A 234 -3.75 12.51 7.49
C ILE A 234 -4.43 12.54 6.11
N ILE A 235 -5.22 11.52 5.76
CA ILE A 235 -5.94 11.47 4.48
C ILE A 235 -6.88 12.68 4.34
N ALA A 236 -7.55 13.10 5.41
CA ALA A 236 -8.46 14.24 5.41
C ALA A 236 -7.77 15.58 5.07
N GLU A 237 -6.46 15.70 5.30
CA GLU A 237 -5.65 16.84 4.87
C GLU A 237 -5.44 16.86 3.34
N HIS A 238 -5.73 15.74 2.64
CA HIS A 238 -5.53 15.54 1.21
C HIS A 238 -6.84 15.15 0.48
N PRO A 239 -7.84 16.04 0.40
CA PRO A 239 -9.22 15.70 -0.01
C PRO A 239 -9.37 15.23 -1.46
N ARG A 240 -8.31 15.29 -2.27
CA ARG A 240 -8.31 14.83 -3.66
C ARG A 240 -7.77 13.42 -3.85
N ILE A 241 -7.14 12.85 -2.81
CA ILE A 241 -6.55 11.52 -2.90
C ILE A 241 -7.63 10.43 -2.94
N ILE A 242 -7.41 9.41 -3.75
CA ILE A 242 -8.26 8.20 -3.80
C ILE A 242 -7.58 7.14 -2.95
N THR A 243 -8.38 6.43 -2.14
CA THR A 243 -7.88 5.31 -1.32
C THR A 243 -8.67 4.04 -1.62
N ASN A 244 -8.03 2.88 -1.42
CA ASN A 244 -8.69 1.59 -1.51
C ASN A 244 -9.21 1.12 -0.14
N ASN A 245 -9.90 -0.02 -0.13
CA ASN A 245 -10.53 -0.62 1.05
C ASN A 245 -9.56 -1.42 1.95
N ARG A 246 -8.22 -1.23 1.82
CA ARG A 246 -7.22 -2.01 2.57
C ARG A 246 -6.56 -1.24 3.72
N LEU A 247 -7.11 -0.12 4.17
CA LEU A 247 -6.62 0.54 5.39
C LEU A 247 -6.96 -0.29 6.64
N THR A 248 -8.14 -0.89 6.65
CA THR A 248 -8.64 -1.78 7.70
C THR A 248 -9.66 -2.76 7.11
N ASP A 249 -9.94 -3.86 7.77
CA ASP A 249 -10.96 -4.82 7.34
C ASP A 249 -12.40 -4.23 7.31
N LYS A 250 -12.60 -3.05 7.88
CA LYS A 250 -13.92 -2.39 8.01
C LYS A 250 -14.05 -1.13 7.15
N ASP A 251 -12.94 -0.55 6.74
CA ASP A 251 -12.96 0.62 5.86
C ASP A 251 -13.31 0.18 4.45
N LYS A 252 -14.17 0.95 3.83
CA LYS A 252 -14.55 0.71 2.44
C LYS A 252 -13.67 1.48 1.47
N GLY A 253 -12.94 2.50 1.91
CA GLY A 253 -12.22 3.41 1.03
C GLY A 253 -13.10 3.93 -0.13
N ASP A 254 -12.49 4.42 -1.15
CA ASP A 254 -13.17 4.83 -2.39
C ASP A 254 -13.40 3.65 -3.33
N THR A 255 -12.49 2.66 -3.32
CA THR A 255 -12.51 1.52 -4.25
C THR A 255 -12.35 0.19 -3.53
N GLU A 256 -13.05 -0.83 -4.01
CA GLU A 256 -12.81 -2.23 -3.66
C GLU A 256 -11.58 -2.75 -4.41
N MET A 257 -10.87 -3.71 -3.82
CA MET A 257 -9.62 -4.20 -4.37
C MET A 257 -9.59 -5.74 -4.52
N PRO A 258 -10.33 -6.30 -5.49
CA PRO A 258 -10.16 -7.71 -5.84
C PRO A 258 -8.78 -7.91 -6.44
N GLU A 259 -8.11 -9.00 -6.02
CA GLU A 259 -6.78 -9.31 -6.46
C GLU A 259 -6.78 -10.58 -7.33
N GLN A 260 -6.11 -10.53 -8.47
CA GLN A 260 -5.94 -11.66 -9.40
C GLN A 260 -7.24 -12.24 -10.00
N HIS A 261 -8.39 -11.60 -9.80
CA HIS A 261 -9.65 -12.03 -10.43
C HIS A 261 -10.59 -10.86 -10.68
N ILE A 262 -11.38 -10.96 -11.73
CA ILE A 262 -12.41 -9.98 -12.08
C ILE A 262 -13.74 -10.46 -11.50
N PRO A 263 -14.43 -9.69 -10.65
CA PRO A 263 -15.74 -10.06 -10.11
C PRO A 263 -16.75 -10.15 -11.26
N GLU A 264 -17.43 -11.30 -11.42
CA GLU A 264 -18.41 -11.55 -12.50
C GLU A 264 -19.59 -10.59 -12.45
N THR A 265 -20.06 -10.23 -11.26
CA THR A 265 -21.25 -9.40 -11.05
C THR A 265 -20.93 -7.99 -10.53
N GLY A 266 -19.65 -7.66 -10.37
CA GLY A 266 -19.22 -6.44 -9.67
C GLY A 266 -19.48 -6.52 -8.16
N TYR A 267 -19.51 -5.36 -7.50
CA TYR A 267 -19.74 -5.25 -6.07
C TYR A 267 -21.15 -4.77 -5.74
N PRO A 268 -21.71 -5.13 -4.56
CA PRO A 268 -22.94 -4.53 -4.06
C PRO A 268 -22.89 -3.00 -4.06
N ASP A 269 -24.05 -2.37 -4.14
CA ASP A 269 -24.20 -0.91 -4.15
C ASP A 269 -23.40 -0.21 -5.27
N GLN A 270 -23.07 -0.95 -6.33
CA GLN A 270 -22.33 -0.44 -7.50
C GLN A 270 -20.98 0.21 -7.12
N ARG A 271 -20.34 -0.25 -6.08
CA ARG A 271 -19.04 0.26 -5.64
C ARG A 271 -17.99 0.12 -6.75
N ARG A 272 -17.17 1.15 -6.87
CA ARG A 272 -16.00 1.16 -7.73
C ARG A 272 -15.01 0.10 -7.27
N PHE A 273 -14.32 -0.50 -8.20
CA PHE A 273 -13.27 -1.47 -7.88
C PHE A 273 -12.08 -1.34 -8.83
N GLU A 274 -10.93 -1.75 -8.32
CA GLU A 274 -9.70 -1.90 -9.08
C GLU A 274 -9.25 -3.35 -8.99
N VAL A 275 -9.02 -3.98 -10.13
CA VAL A 275 -8.45 -5.34 -10.15
C VAL A 275 -6.93 -5.21 -10.34
N CYS A 276 -6.16 -5.51 -9.32
CA CYS A 276 -4.73 -5.64 -9.46
C CYS A 276 -4.35 -7.06 -9.89
N MET A 277 -3.54 -7.16 -10.94
CA MET A 277 -3.12 -8.44 -11.53
C MET A 277 -1.64 -8.39 -11.89
N THR A 278 -0.93 -9.49 -11.67
CA THR A 278 0.46 -9.65 -12.11
C THR A 278 0.54 -9.89 -13.61
N MET A 279 1.66 -9.52 -14.22
CA MET A 279 1.97 -9.88 -15.63
C MET A 279 2.50 -11.30 -15.76
N ASN A 280 3.03 -11.85 -14.68
CA ASN A 280 3.54 -13.21 -14.52
C ASN A 280 2.99 -13.80 -13.20
N ASP A 281 3.70 -14.71 -12.56
CA ASP A 281 3.26 -15.34 -11.30
C ASP A 281 3.72 -14.61 -10.02
N THR A 282 4.31 -13.41 -10.14
CA THR A 282 4.88 -12.65 -9.02
C THR A 282 4.65 -11.14 -9.19
N TRP A 283 4.53 -10.39 -8.08
CA TRP A 283 4.50 -8.94 -8.11
C TRP A 283 5.93 -8.38 -8.20
N GLY A 284 6.82 -8.79 -7.31
CA GLY A 284 8.22 -8.42 -7.32
C GLY A 284 9.03 -9.29 -8.29
N PHE A 285 10.10 -8.72 -8.82
CA PHE A 285 10.97 -9.40 -9.79
C PHE A 285 11.64 -10.66 -9.22
N LYS A 286 11.59 -11.77 -9.99
CA LYS A 286 12.36 -12.99 -9.78
C LYS A 286 13.18 -13.31 -11.01
N SER A 287 14.46 -13.67 -10.82
CA SER A 287 15.38 -13.98 -11.93
C SER A 287 15.11 -15.31 -12.61
N TRP A 288 14.35 -16.20 -11.97
CA TRP A 288 14.03 -17.55 -12.45
C TRP A 288 12.55 -17.73 -12.82
N ASP A 289 11.76 -16.66 -12.74
CA ASP A 289 10.37 -16.70 -13.12
C ASP A 289 10.24 -16.93 -14.63
N PRO A 290 9.48 -17.93 -15.10
CA PRO A 290 9.38 -18.20 -16.53
C PRO A 290 8.76 -16.99 -17.26
N PRO A 291 9.32 -16.58 -18.41
CA PRO A 291 8.90 -15.36 -19.11
C PRO A 291 7.52 -15.44 -19.79
N VAL A 292 6.73 -16.48 -19.55
CA VAL A 292 5.67 -16.89 -20.49
C VAL A 292 4.24 -16.76 -19.95
N HIS A 293 4.02 -16.33 -18.71
CA HIS A 293 2.67 -16.11 -18.21
C HIS A 293 2.43 -14.64 -17.94
N TYR A 294 2.35 -13.84 -19.02
CA TYR A 294 1.91 -12.46 -18.92
C TYR A 294 0.43 -12.41 -18.54
N ARG A 295 0.16 -12.27 -17.26
CA ARG A 295 -1.15 -11.78 -16.80
C ARG A 295 -1.11 -10.26 -16.87
N MET A 296 -1.90 -9.68 -17.75
CA MET A 296 -2.00 -8.22 -17.82
C MET A 296 -2.61 -7.67 -16.54
N THR A 297 -2.00 -6.62 -15.98
CA THR A 297 -2.66 -5.80 -14.99
C THR A 297 -3.78 -5.04 -15.70
N VAL A 298 -4.98 -5.54 -15.61
CA VAL A 298 -6.17 -4.86 -16.13
C VAL A 298 -6.90 -4.26 -14.94
N HIS A 299 -6.85 -2.94 -14.85
CA HIS A 299 -7.71 -2.24 -13.94
C HIS A 299 -9.08 -2.08 -14.64
N ALA A 300 -10.05 -2.86 -14.22
CA ALA A 300 -11.40 -2.72 -14.68
C ALA A 300 -12.17 -1.89 -13.65
N THR A 301 -12.38 -0.62 -13.93
CA THR A 301 -13.47 0.11 -13.30
C THR A 301 -14.76 -0.24 -14.01
N LYS A 302 -15.88 -0.29 -13.30
CA LYS A 302 -17.20 -0.63 -13.87
C LYS A 302 -17.51 0.28 -15.07
N PRO A 303 -18.15 -0.27 -16.14
CA PRO A 303 -18.72 0.52 -17.23
C PRO A 303 -19.85 1.43 -16.76
#